data_28d31b2dc3603b6d15411355b0065136
#
_entry.id   28d31b2dc3603b6d15411355b0065136
#
_cell.length_a   1.000
_cell.length_b   1.000
_cell.length_c   1.000
_cell.angle_alpha   90.00
_cell.angle_beta   90.00
_cell.angle_gamma   90.00
#
_symmetry.space_group_name_H-M   'P 1'
#
loop_
_entity.id
_entity.type
_entity.pdbx_description
1 polymer ?
#
loop_
_entity_poly.entity_id
_entity_poly.type
_entity_poly.pdbx_seq_one_letter_code
_entity_poly.pdbx_strand_id
1 'polypeptide(L)'
;RKHVGERKPSFFVCHWDVCLSSKTCHRVLEKRGISVHFAIDNDGTIYQFMDMNDIAWHAGGKTWNNKSIGVEIANAYYPKYQGWYKKNGLEERPLVEGATVHGKTLDPFMDFYPEQYEALKALMKAVHEATGIPLEAPLDRSGNTNTTVSKKAADGRFEGFVSHYHL
;
A
#
# COMPACT_ATOMS: atom_id res chain seq x y z
N ARG A 1 -17.93 0.27 -5.96
CA ARG A 1 -19.11 -0.31 -6.66
C ARG A 1 -19.16 -1.80 -6.38
N LYS A 2 -20.31 -2.33 -5.94
CA LYS A 2 -20.52 -3.78 -5.87
C LYS A 2 -20.33 -4.40 -7.25
N HIS A 3 -19.51 -5.42 -7.32
CA HIS A 3 -19.33 -6.22 -8.52
C HIS A 3 -20.41 -7.33 -8.54
N VAL A 4 -21.07 -7.50 -9.68
CA VAL A 4 -22.02 -8.60 -9.86
C VAL A 4 -21.26 -9.75 -10.52
N GLY A 5 -20.90 -10.76 -9.75
CA GLY A 5 -20.14 -11.92 -10.19
C GLY A 5 -18.83 -12.10 -9.40
N GLU A 6 -18.15 -13.23 -9.64
CA GLU A 6 -16.86 -13.51 -9.00
C GLU A 6 -15.77 -12.62 -9.60
N ARG A 7 -15.17 -11.77 -8.77
CA ARG A 7 -14.04 -10.92 -9.13
C ARG A 7 -12.73 -11.72 -9.04
N LYS A 8 -11.88 -11.59 -10.05
CA LYS A 8 -10.54 -12.21 -10.06
C LYS A 8 -9.45 -11.14 -10.07
N PRO A 9 -9.09 -10.59 -8.91
CA PRO A 9 -7.97 -9.66 -8.83
C PRO A 9 -6.66 -10.40 -9.14
N SER A 10 -5.77 -9.76 -9.90
CA SER A 10 -4.47 -10.32 -10.29
C SER A 10 -3.30 -9.68 -9.56
N PHE A 11 -3.51 -8.55 -8.89
CA PHE A 11 -2.45 -7.91 -8.13
C PHE A 11 -2.97 -7.15 -6.91
N PHE A 12 -2.04 -6.93 -5.98
CA PHE A 12 -2.24 -6.22 -4.72
C PHE A 12 -1.39 -4.96 -4.73
N VAL A 13 -1.99 -3.81 -4.42
CA VAL A 13 -1.31 -2.52 -4.45
C VAL A 13 -1.08 -2.01 -3.04
N CYS A 14 0.20 -1.81 -2.68
CA CYS A 14 0.60 -1.14 -1.45
C CYS A 14 0.67 0.38 -1.68
N HIS A 15 -0.01 1.12 -0.82
CA HIS A 15 0.02 2.57 -0.77
C HIS A 15 0.65 3.05 0.53
N TRP A 16 1.36 4.14 0.44
CA TRP A 16 1.77 4.95 1.58
C TRP A 16 0.74 6.06 1.73
N ASP A 17 -0.02 6.06 2.83
CA ASP A 17 -1.20 6.92 2.97
C ASP A 17 -0.89 8.40 3.26
N VAL A 18 0.36 8.69 3.65
CA VAL A 18 0.83 10.02 4.06
C VAL A 18 -0.06 10.64 5.17
N CYS A 19 -0.69 9.79 5.98
CA CYS A 19 -1.56 10.16 7.09
C CYS A 19 -0.95 9.77 8.44
N LEU A 20 -1.40 10.43 9.50
CA LEU A 20 -0.93 10.15 10.86
C LEU A 20 -1.46 8.83 11.44
N SER A 21 -2.60 8.34 10.94
CA SER A 21 -3.24 7.10 11.37
C SER A 21 -4.23 6.60 10.32
N SER A 22 -4.58 5.32 10.35
CA SER A 22 -5.60 4.73 9.48
C SER A 22 -6.96 5.42 9.63
N LYS A 23 -7.32 5.88 10.83
CA LYS A 23 -8.54 6.67 11.05
C LYS A 23 -8.51 8.00 10.29
N THR A 24 -7.36 8.66 10.25
CA THR A 24 -7.18 9.91 9.47
C THR A 24 -7.22 9.61 7.98
N CYS A 25 -6.56 8.54 7.54
CA CYS A 25 -6.59 8.07 6.16
C CYS A 25 -8.03 7.81 5.70
N HIS A 26 -8.82 7.05 6.45
CA HIS A 26 -10.21 6.76 6.12
C HIS A 26 -11.03 8.04 5.86
N ARG A 27 -10.92 9.05 6.73
CA ARG A 27 -11.60 10.34 6.54
C ARG A 27 -11.15 11.08 5.28
N VAL A 28 -9.87 11.00 4.94
CA VAL A 28 -9.32 11.61 3.71
C VAL A 28 -9.88 10.89 2.49
N LEU A 29 -9.91 9.55 2.49
CA LEU A 29 -10.47 8.75 1.41
C LEU A 29 -11.95 9.06 1.18
N GLU A 30 -12.76 9.11 2.26
CA GLU A 30 -14.18 9.48 2.18
C GLU A 30 -14.37 10.88 1.57
N LYS A 31 -13.62 11.88 2.07
CA LYS A 31 -13.69 13.25 1.55
C LYS A 31 -13.32 13.35 0.06
N ARG A 32 -12.39 12.50 -0.40
CA ARG A 32 -11.95 12.46 -1.81
C ARG A 32 -12.83 11.58 -2.70
N GLY A 33 -13.80 10.85 -2.14
CA GLY A 33 -14.63 9.90 -2.88
C GLY A 33 -13.85 8.72 -3.46
N ILE A 34 -12.74 8.34 -2.83
CA ILE A 34 -11.91 7.19 -3.17
C ILE A 34 -11.96 6.15 -2.05
N SER A 35 -11.49 4.94 -2.30
CA SER A 35 -11.62 3.83 -1.36
C SER A 35 -10.47 2.85 -1.50
N VAL A 36 -10.23 2.07 -0.45
CA VAL A 36 -9.25 0.98 -0.42
C VAL A 36 -9.85 -0.20 0.34
N HIS A 37 -9.34 -1.41 0.15
CA HIS A 37 -9.88 -2.60 0.81
C HIS A 37 -9.39 -2.70 2.26
N PHE A 38 -8.12 -2.41 2.49
CA PHE A 38 -7.46 -2.55 3.79
C PHE A 38 -6.70 -1.29 4.19
N ALA A 39 -6.52 -1.12 5.49
CA ALA A 39 -5.55 -0.19 6.05
C ALA A 39 -4.76 -0.87 7.17
N ILE A 40 -3.49 -0.48 7.34
CA ILE A 40 -2.63 -0.92 8.44
C ILE A 40 -2.26 0.30 9.26
N ASP A 41 -2.68 0.31 10.54
CA ASP A 41 -2.36 1.40 11.45
C ASP A 41 -0.95 1.29 12.03
N ASN A 42 -0.55 2.28 12.79
CA ASN A 42 0.79 2.42 13.38
C ASN A 42 1.22 1.24 14.27
N ASP A 43 0.27 0.61 14.94
CA ASP A 43 0.48 -0.55 15.84
C ASP A 43 0.37 -1.90 15.11
N GLY A 44 0.25 -1.90 13.78
CA GLY A 44 0.05 -3.10 12.97
C GLY A 44 -1.41 -3.58 12.92
N THR A 45 -2.37 -2.88 13.53
CA THR A 45 -3.79 -3.23 13.42
C THR A 45 -4.24 -3.14 11.95
N ILE A 46 -4.81 -4.23 11.45
CA ILE A 46 -5.35 -4.30 10.08
C ILE A 46 -6.86 -4.01 10.13
N TYR A 47 -7.28 -3.00 9.39
CA TYR A 47 -8.70 -2.69 9.16
C TYR A 47 -9.10 -3.15 7.77
N GLN A 48 -10.23 -3.83 7.67
CA GLN A 48 -10.88 -4.11 6.38
C GLN A 48 -12.02 -3.12 6.18
N PHE A 49 -11.89 -2.24 5.19
CA PHE A 49 -12.90 -1.21 4.86
C PHE A 49 -13.89 -1.69 3.81
N MET A 50 -13.47 -2.62 2.93
CA MET A 50 -14.30 -3.15 1.85
C MET A 50 -14.06 -4.65 1.66
N ASP A 51 -15.09 -5.33 1.16
CA ASP A 51 -14.96 -6.70 0.69
C ASP A 51 -14.01 -6.76 -0.51
N MET A 52 -13.15 -7.78 -0.59
CA MET A 52 -12.22 -7.96 -1.71
C MET A 52 -12.92 -8.24 -3.04
N ASN A 53 -14.20 -8.65 -3.02
CA ASN A 53 -15.03 -8.80 -4.22
C ASN A 53 -15.59 -7.46 -4.73
N ASP A 54 -15.56 -6.42 -3.94
CA ASP A 54 -15.94 -5.08 -4.38
C ASP A 54 -14.78 -4.37 -5.07
N ILE A 55 -15.06 -3.39 -5.92
CA ILE A 55 -14.03 -2.62 -6.62
C ILE A 55 -13.73 -1.35 -5.83
N ALA A 56 -12.55 -1.27 -5.26
CA ALA A 56 -12.05 -0.05 -4.61
C ALA A 56 -11.41 0.90 -5.64
N TRP A 57 -11.46 2.19 -5.32
CA TRP A 57 -10.93 3.26 -6.20
C TRP A 57 -9.64 3.84 -5.59
N HIS A 58 -8.51 3.19 -5.86
CA HIS A 58 -7.22 3.52 -5.23
C HIS A 58 -6.01 3.54 -6.20
N ALA A 59 -6.12 2.89 -7.38
CA ALA A 59 -4.96 2.63 -8.23
C ALA A 59 -4.91 3.54 -9.48
N GLY A 60 -5.60 4.69 -9.46
CA GLY A 60 -5.49 5.73 -10.49
C GLY A 60 -6.22 5.45 -11.80
N GLY A 61 -6.73 4.25 -12.04
CA GLY A 61 -7.43 3.93 -13.29
C GLY A 61 -8.38 2.74 -13.20
N LYS A 62 -9.40 2.74 -14.08
CA LYS A 62 -10.43 1.69 -14.08
C LYS A 62 -9.85 0.29 -14.27
N THR A 63 -8.84 0.13 -15.12
CA THR A 63 -8.20 -1.16 -15.40
C THR A 63 -7.55 -1.72 -14.15
N TRP A 64 -6.75 -0.88 -13.46
CA TRP A 64 -6.06 -1.30 -12.23
C TRP A 64 -7.02 -1.52 -11.07
N ASN A 65 -7.98 -0.60 -10.86
CA ASN A 65 -9.00 -0.76 -9.81
C ASN A 65 -9.80 -2.06 -9.96
N ASN A 66 -10.14 -2.45 -11.18
CA ASN A 66 -10.86 -3.70 -11.43
C ASN A 66 -10.04 -4.95 -11.13
N LYS A 67 -8.71 -4.89 -11.29
CA LYS A 67 -7.79 -6.03 -11.17
C LYS A 67 -7.04 -6.09 -9.84
N SER A 68 -7.20 -5.10 -8.95
CA SER A 68 -6.40 -4.99 -7.74
C SER A 68 -7.18 -5.03 -6.44
N ILE A 69 -6.52 -5.49 -5.41
CA ILE A 69 -6.84 -5.26 -4.01
C ILE A 69 -5.82 -4.23 -3.50
N GLY A 70 -6.22 -3.31 -2.63
CA GLY A 70 -5.31 -2.27 -2.14
C GLY A 70 -5.26 -2.19 -0.63
N VAL A 71 -4.10 -1.78 -0.11
CA VAL A 71 -3.87 -1.44 1.29
C VAL A 71 -3.23 -0.06 1.41
N GLU A 72 -3.72 0.74 2.35
CA GLU A 72 -3.08 1.98 2.80
C GLU A 72 -2.31 1.71 4.10
N ILE A 73 -1.05 2.11 4.18
CA ILE A 73 -0.20 1.89 5.36
C ILE A 73 0.07 3.23 6.01
N ALA A 74 -0.36 3.38 7.27
CA ALA A 74 -0.31 4.64 8.00
C ALA A 74 1.12 5.11 8.26
N ASN A 75 1.50 6.25 7.72
CA ASN A 75 2.76 6.94 7.98
C ASN A 75 2.73 8.33 7.35
N ALA A 76 2.87 9.38 8.16
CA ALA A 76 2.85 10.77 7.70
C ALA A 76 4.04 11.18 6.82
N TYR A 77 5.00 10.28 6.57
CA TYR A 77 6.17 10.46 5.70
C TYR A 77 7.21 11.45 6.24
N TYR A 78 6.82 12.69 6.51
CA TYR A 78 7.76 13.78 6.81
C TYR A 78 8.27 13.75 8.25
N PRO A 79 9.59 13.86 8.50
CA PRO A 79 10.20 13.83 9.84
C PRO A 79 9.63 14.88 10.82
N LYS A 80 9.09 15.98 10.31
CA LYS A 80 8.44 17.02 11.13
C LYS A 80 7.27 16.50 11.97
N TYR A 81 6.72 15.34 11.64
CA TYR A 81 5.60 14.72 12.38
C TYR A 81 6.04 13.77 13.49
N GLN A 82 7.34 13.56 13.72
CA GLN A 82 7.83 12.71 14.81
C GLN A 82 7.23 13.10 16.19
N GLY A 83 7.10 14.41 16.45
CA GLY A 83 6.51 14.89 17.69
C GLY A 83 5.06 14.45 17.92
N TRP A 84 4.29 14.24 16.83
CA TRP A 84 2.92 13.74 16.95
C TRP A 84 2.91 12.29 17.42
N TYR A 85 3.78 11.43 16.89
CA TYR A 85 3.87 10.02 17.28
C TYR A 85 4.24 9.90 18.76
N LYS A 86 5.27 10.59 19.23
CA LYS A 86 5.67 10.64 20.64
C LYS A 86 4.53 11.12 21.55
N LYS A 87 3.83 12.19 21.17
CA LYS A 87 2.69 12.73 21.94
C LYS A 87 1.53 11.74 22.06
N ASN A 88 1.39 10.82 21.11
CA ASN A 88 0.35 9.81 21.08
C ASN A 88 0.83 8.44 21.63
N GLY A 89 1.96 8.40 22.34
CA GLY A 89 2.44 7.20 23.02
C GLY A 89 3.10 6.18 22.10
N LEU A 90 3.51 6.60 20.89
CA LEU A 90 4.24 5.77 19.95
C LEU A 90 5.74 6.09 20.00
N GLU A 91 6.56 5.11 19.63
CA GLU A 91 7.99 5.30 19.49
C GLU A 91 8.34 6.25 18.34
N GLU A 92 9.57 6.75 18.34
CA GLU A 92 10.10 7.50 17.21
C GLU A 92 10.27 6.59 16.00
N ARG A 93 9.76 7.03 14.83
CA ARG A 93 9.91 6.27 13.59
C ARG A 93 11.36 6.30 13.12
N PRO A 94 11.91 5.18 12.62
CA PRO A 94 13.20 5.18 11.95
C PRO A 94 13.20 6.17 10.79
N LEU A 95 14.36 6.76 10.47
CA LEU A 95 14.54 7.60 9.30
C LEU A 95 15.25 6.82 8.19
N VAL A 96 14.81 7.00 6.97
CA VAL A 96 15.43 6.50 5.75
C VAL A 96 16.06 7.68 5.02
N GLU A 97 17.34 7.54 4.65
CA GLU A 97 18.11 8.51 3.90
C GLU A 97 18.68 7.87 2.63
N GLY A 98 18.84 8.64 1.58
CA GLY A 98 19.47 8.21 0.33
C GLY A 98 18.66 7.22 -0.51
N ALA A 99 17.38 6.97 -0.17
CA ALA A 99 16.51 6.13 -0.97
C ALA A 99 16.28 6.73 -2.37
N THR A 100 16.22 5.88 -3.39
CA THR A 100 16.02 6.32 -4.77
C THR A 100 14.78 5.69 -5.36
N VAL A 101 13.88 6.52 -5.90
CA VAL A 101 12.68 6.08 -6.63
C VAL A 101 12.60 6.87 -7.94
N HIS A 102 12.32 6.18 -9.04
CA HIS A 102 12.31 6.75 -10.40
C HIS A 102 13.61 7.50 -10.76
N GLY A 103 14.75 7.02 -10.26
CA GLY A 103 16.06 7.65 -10.49
C GLY A 103 16.30 8.95 -9.73
N LYS A 104 15.41 9.33 -8.81
CA LYS A 104 15.54 10.51 -7.97
C LYS A 104 15.82 10.09 -6.53
N THR A 105 16.84 10.66 -5.92
CA THR A 105 17.07 10.52 -4.47
C THR A 105 16.00 11.29 -3.73
N LEU A 106 15.37 10.63 -2.77
CA LEU A 106 14.35 11.22 -1.92
C LEU A 106 14.97 11.99 -0.74
N ASP A 107 14.30 13.05 -0.31
CA ASP A 107 14.59 13.68 0.98
C ASP A 107 14.39 12.66 2.12
N PRO A 108 15.05 12.82 3.28
CA PRO A 108 14.86 11.95 4.42
C PRO A 108 13.38 11.82 4.79
N PHE A 109 12.94 10.59 5.02
CA PHE A 109 11.55 10.29 5.39
C PHE A 109 11.47 9.26 6.51
N MET A 110 10.32 9.20 7.16
CA MET A 110 10.06 8.22 8.23
C MET A 110 9.73 6.86 7.63
N ASP A 111 10.35 5.81 8.15
CA ASP A 111 10.01 4.42 7.80
C ASP A 111 8.76 3.93 8.53
N PHE A 112 8.26 2.78 8.12
CA PHE A 112 7.20 2.08 8.83
C PHE A 112 7.73 1.44 10.13
N TYR A 113 6.83 1.22 11.09
CA TYR A 113 7.16 0.45 12.29
C TYR A 113 7.31 -1.04 11.96
N PRO A 114 8.11 -1.80 12.74
CA PRO A 114 8.24 -3.25 12.57
C PRO A 114 6.89 -3.98 12.57
N GLU A 115 5.97 -3.56 13.43
CA GLU A 115 4.61 -4.13 13.55
C GLU A 115 3.81 -3.95 12.25
N GLN A 116 4.00 -2.83 11.55
CA GLN A 116 3.35 -2.60 10.26
C GLN A 116 3.90 -3.52 9.17
N TYR A 117 5.20 -3.81 9.17
CA TYR A 117 5.80 -4.78 8.25
C TYR A 117 5.31 -6.20 8.52
N GLU A 118 5.21 -6.63 9.79
CA GLU A 118 4.68 -7.94 10.14
C GLU A 118 3.18 -8.06 9.76
N ALA A 119 2.39 -7.02 10.02
CA ALA A 119 1.00 -6.96 9.60
C ALA A 119 0.85 -7.02 8.07
N LEU A 120 1.69 -6.30 7.32
CA LEU A 120 1.68 -6.35 5.87
C LEU A 120 2.01 -7.75 5.33
N LYS A 121 3.03 -8.42 5.88
CA LYS A 121 3.37 -9.80 5.50
C LYS A 121 2.21 -10.77 5.77
N ALA A 122 1.56 -10.65 6.93
CA ALA A 122 0.40 -11.45 7.29
C ALA A 122 -0.78 -11.20 6.32
N LEU A 123 -1.06 -9.94 6.01
CA LEU A 123 -2.11 -9.56 5.06
C LEU A 123 -1.81 -10.08 3.65
N MET A 124 -0.57 -9.93 3.17
CA MET A 124 -0.15 -10.44 1.85
C MET A 124 -0.36 -11.95 1.75
N LYS A 125 0.02 -12.70 2.80
CA LYS A 125 -0.20 -14.16 2.86
C LYS A 125 -1.69 -14.50 2.84
N ALA A 126 -2.50 -13.84 3.64
CA ALA A 126 -3.95 -14.07 3.68
C ALA A 126 -4.63 -13.75 2.33
N VAL A 127 -4.23 -12.67 1.69
CA VAL A 127 -4.73 -12.30 0.35
C VAL A 127 -4.29 -13.34 -0.70
N HIS A 128 -3.04 -13.80 -0.66
CA HIS A 128 -2.57 -14.89 -1.52
C HIS A 128 -3.41 -16.16 -1.35
N GLU A 129 -3.63 -16.59 -0.12
CA GLU A 129 -4.42 -17.78 0.19
C GLU A 129 -5.88 -17.66 -0.27
N ALA A 130 -6.47 -16.46 -0.13
CA ALA A 130 -7.87 -16.21 -0.50
C ALA A 130 -8.11 -16.01 -1.99
N THR A 131 -7.12 -15.51 -2.74
CA THR A 131 -7.31 -15.04 -4.13
C THR A 131 -6.42 -15.72 -5.15
N GLY A 132 -5.35 -16.38 -4.72
CA GLY A 132 -4.34 -16.95 -5.60
C GLY A 132 -3.35 -15.93 -6.18
N ILE A 133 -3.41 -14.64 -5.80
CA ILE A 133 -2.40 -13.65 -6.22
C ILE A 133 -1.01 -14.14 -5.83
N PRO A 134 -0.04 -14.32 -6.75
CA PRO A 134 1.28 -14.83 -6.43
C PRO A 134 2.03 -13.92 -5.45
N LEU A 135 2.82 -14.52 -4.53
CA LEU A 135 3.72 -13.79 -3.63
C LEU A 135 4.98 -13.32 -4.38
N GLU A 136 4.78 -12.57 -5.42
CA GLU A 136 5.82 -12.02 -6.30
C GLU A 136 5.75 -10.48 -6.31
N ALA A 137 6.91 -9.84 -6.47
CA ALA A 137 7.03 -8.40 -6.62
C ALA A 137 7.81 -8.07 -7.91
N PRO A 138 7.64 -6.87 -8.50
CA PRO A 138 8.45 -6.46 -9.64
C PRO A 138 9.92 -6.38 -9.26
N LEU A 139 10.77 -7.10 -10.01
CA LEU A 139 12.22 -7.08 -9.84
C LEU A 139 12.87 -6.34 -11.02
N ASP A 140 14.02 -5.76 -10.76
CA ASP A 140 14.91 -5.21 -11.78
C ASP A 140 15.70 -6.34 -12.49
N ARG A 141 16.55 -5.98 -13.45
CA ARG A 141 17.35 -6.94 -14.20
C ARG A 141 18.39 -7.70 -13.35
N SER A 142 18.70 -7.19 -12.18
CA SER A 142 19.66 -7.78 -11.22
C SER A 142 18.98 -8.63 -10.16
N GLY A 143 17.64 -8.73 -10.20
CA GLY A 143 16.84 -9.48 -9.23
C GLY A 143 16.54 -8.71 -7.94
N ASN A 144 16.83 -7.42 -7.86
CA ASN A 144 16.46 -6.57 -6.74
C ASN A 144 15.04 -6.01 -6.94
N THR A 145 14.44 -5.50 -5.87
CA THR A 145 13.16 -4.80 -5.96
C THR A 145 13.26 -3.64 -6.96
N ASN A 146 12.37 -3.63 -7.93
CA ASN A 146 12.30 -2.54 -8.91
C ASN A 146 11.82 -1.25 -8.21
N THR A 147 12.59 -0.17 -8.33
CA THR A 147 12.27 1.15 -7.76
C THR A 147 11.73 2.13 -8.82
N THR A 148 11.31 1.63 -9.97
CA THR A 148 10.75 2.42 -11.07
C THR A 148 9.43 1.84 -11.56
N VAL A 149 8.80 2.47 -12.54
CA VAL A 149 7.61 1.92 -13.20
C VAL A 149 7.89 0.52 -13.73
N SER A 150 7.05 -0.44 -13.37
CA SER A 150 7.05 -1.77 -13.97
C SER A 150 6.15 -1.78 -15.19
N LYS A 151 6.72 -1.94 -16.38
CA LYS A 151 5.93 -1.98 -17.62
C LYS A 151 4.82 -3.05 -17.58
N LYS A 152 5.09 -4.22 -16.99
CA LYS A 152 4.06 -5.27 -16.83
C LYS A 152 2.93 -4.83 -15.90
N ALA A 153 3.26 -4.13 -14.78
CA ALA A 153 2.26 -3.64 -13.84
C ALA A 153 1.45 -2.49 -14.46
N ALA A 154 2.13 -1.51 -15.05
CA ALA A 154 1.49 -0.39 -15.73
C ALA A 154 0.55 -0.81 -16.87
N ASP A 155 0.90 -1.89 -17.60
CA ASP A 155 0.04 -2.49 -18.64
C ASP A 155 -1.08 -3.40 -18.04
N GLY A 156 -1.15 -3.55 -16.71
CA GLY A 156 -2.13 -4.43 -16.05
C GLY A 156 -1.93 -5.93 -16.33
N ARG A 157 -0.69 -6.35 -16.66
CA ARG A 157 -0.30 -7.72 -16.99
C ARG A 157 0.56 -8.40 -15.93
N PHE A 158 0.90 -7.69 -14.85
CA PHE A 158 1.61 -8.25 -13.70
C PHE A 158 0.63 -8.98 -12.78
N GLU A 159 1.07 -10.08 -12.22
CA GLU A 159 0.36 -10.80 -11.16
C GLU A 159 1.25 -10.81 -9.91
N GLY A 160 0.73 -10.35 -8.78
CA GLY A 160 1.51 -10.27 -7.54
C GLY A 160 1.32 -8.98 -6.75
N PHE A 161 2.34 -8.59 -6.00
CA PHE A 161 2.32 -7.46 -5.07
C PHE A 161 3.14 -6.30 -5.63
N VAL A 162 2.54 -5.14 -5.75
CA VAL A 162 3.15 -3.92 -6.29
C VAL A 162 3.01 -2.76 -5.31
N SER A 163 3.93 -1.81 -5.36
CA SER A 163 3.72 -0.47 -4.80
C SER A 163 3.09 0.42 -5.87
N HIS A 164 2.35 1.45 -5.47
CA HIS A 164 1.68 2.35 -6.42
C HIS A 164 2.65 2.95 -7.46
N TYR A 165 3.89 3.21 -7.09
CA TYR A 165 4.90 3.75 -8.02
C TYR A 165 5.33 2.80 -9.15
N HIS A 166 4.89 1.53 -9.12
CA HIS A 166 5.11 0.59 -10.22
C HIS A 166 4.09 0.73 -11.36
N LEU A 167 2.96 1.44 -11.12
CA LEU A 167 1.83 1.58 -12.04
C LEU A 167 1.97 2.75 -13.01
#